data_c6ae7934e41aa017a18b8e99150fcf08
#
_entry.id   c6ae7934e41aa017a18b8e99150fcf08
#
_cell.length_a   1.000
_cell.length_b   1.000
_cell.length_c   1.000
_cell.angle_alpha   90.00
_cell.angle_beta   90.00
_cell.angle_gamma   90.00
#
_symmetry.space_group_name_H-M   'P 1'
#
loop_
_entity.id
_entity.type
_entity.pdbx_description
1 polymer ?
#
loop_
_entity_poly.entity_id
_entity_poly.type
_entity_poly.pdbx_seq_one_letter_code
_entity_poly.pdbx_strand_id
1 'polypeptide(L)'
;MVTEADVEAFLAAGTDGVLIPLPGTVPGLLEHEAARLVERIHQAGRLVMGTIGTSQEGASPSVIEQLALTGKRIGVDLFQIGDAGFTGIAFPENIYILSIAIRGRRHTWRRMAASPYR
;
A
#
# COMPACT_ATOMS: atom_id res chain seq x y z
N MET A 1 0.64 -9.35 -13.71
CA MET A 1 1.47 -8.66 -12.70
C MET A 1 1.95 -7.35 -13.29
N VAL A 2 2.04 -6.28 -12.52
CA VAL A 2 2.49 -4.97 -13.01
C VAL A 2 3.96 -5.03 -13.46
N THR A 3 4.24 -4.48 -14.64
CA THR A 3 5.57 -4.43 -15.24
C THR A 3 6.03 -3.00 -15.45
N GLU A 4 7.32 -2.80 -15.75
CA GLU A 4 7.82 -1.48 -16.14
C GLU A 4 7.08 -0.92 -17.37
N ALA A 5 6.75 -1.78 -18.34
CA ALA A 5 6.00 -1.37 -19.52
C ALA A 5 4.60 -0.86 -19.16
N ASP A 6 3.93 -1.51 -18.21
CA ASP A 6 2.63 -1.05 -17.71
C ASP A 6 2.74 0.31 -17.05
N VAL A 7 3.75 0.51 -16.21
CA VAL A 7 4.01 1.79 -15.55
C VAL A 7 4.27 2.90 -16.58
N GLU A 8 5.12 2.64 -17.57
CA GLU A 8 5.38 3.61 -18.65
C GLU A 8 4.09 3.98 -19.41
N ALA A 9 3.26 2.99 -19.70
CA ALA A 9 1.97 3.23 -20.36
C ALA A 9 1.04 4.11 -19.52
N PHE A 10 0.95 3.87 -18.21
CA PHE A 10 0.15 4.70 -17.31
C PHE A 10 0.69 6.12 -17.20
N LEU A 11 2.01 6.28 -17.09
CA LEU A 11 2.66 7.59 -17.04
C LEU A 11 2.43 8.37 -18.34
N ALA A 12 2.56 7.71 -19.49
CA ALA A 12 2.30 8.31 -20.79
C ALA A 12 0.83 8.74 -20.96
N ALA A 13 -0.11 8.03 -20.33
CA ALA A 13 -1.52 8.37 -20.32
C ALA A 13 -1.87 9.54 -19.39
N GLY A 14 -0.91 10.05 -18.61
CA GLY A 14 -1.11 11.23 -17.76
C GLY A 14 -1.73 10.93 -16.40
N THR A 15 -1.58 9.72 -15.86
CA THR A 15 -2.09 9.37 -14.53
C THR A 15 -1.48 10.24 -13.42
N ASP A 16 -2.25 10.53 -12.38
CA ASP A 16 -1.77 11.26 -11.19
C ASP A 16 -1.05 10.34 -10.20
N GLY A 17 -1.34 9.06 -10.24
CA GLY A 17 -0.71 8.06 -9.40
C GLY A 17 -0.88 6.65 -9.96
N VAL A 18 -0.04 5.75 -9.50
CA VAL A 18 -0.06 4.34 -9.89
C VAL A 18 -0.26 3.48 -8.66
N LEU A 19 -1.14 2.51 -8.78
CA LEU A 19 -1.43 1.54 -7.74
C LEU A 19 -0.65 0.27 -8.05
N ILE A 20 0.16 -0.18 -7.08
CA ILE A 20 0.93 -1.42 -7.20
C ILE A 20 0.63 -2.35 -6.03
N PRO A 21 0.60 -3.66 -6.23
CA PRO A 21 0.52 -4.60 -5.11
C PRO A 21 1.81 -4.54 -4.29
N LEU A 22 1.68 -4.61 -2.97
CA LEU A 22 2.87 -4.72 -2.14
C LEU A 22 3.51 -6.10 -2.28
N PRO A 23 4.85 -6.18 -2.32
CA PRO A 23 5.56 -7.45 -2.27
C PRO A 23 5.10 -8.30 -1.08
N GLY A 24 4.75 -9.54 -1.33
CA GLY A 24 4.17 -10.44 -0.34
C GLY A 24 2.65 -10.62 -0.48
N THR A 25 1.97 -9.78 -1.25
CA THR A 25 0.53 -9.94 -1.53
C THR A 25 0.25 -10.72 -2.82
N VAL A 26 1.20 -10.75 -3.72
CA VAL A 26 1.11 -11.49 -4.99
C VAL A 26 2.41 -12.24 -5.25
N PRO A 27 2.36 -13.42 -5.89
CA PRO A 27 3.58 -14.15 -6.22
C PRO A 27 4.40 -13.43 -7.30
N GLY A 28 5.70 -13.50 -7.19
CA GLY A 28 6.64 -13.08 -8.24
C GLY A 28 6.96 -11.59 -8.29
N LEU A 29 6.47 -10.77 -7.37
CA LEU A 29 6.91 -9.37 -7.23
C LEU A 29 7.86 -9.26 -6.04
N LEU A 30 9.14 -9.10 -6.32
CA LEU A 30 10.17 -8.96 -5.30
C LEU A 30 10.30 -7.51 -4.83
N GLU A 31 10.77 -7.32 -3.59
CA GLU A 31 10.86 -5.98 -2.99
C GLU A 31 11.72 -5.01 -3.81
N HIS A 32 12.86 -5.48 -4.34
CA HIS A 32 13.74 -4.64 -5.15
C HIS A 32 13.12 -4.26 -6.52
N GLU A 33 12.28 -5.12 -7.09
CA GLU A 33 11.56 -4.81 -8.33
C GLU A 33 10.48 -3.76 -8.07
N ALA A 34 9.71 -3.93 -7.00
CA ALA A 34 8.72 -2.94 -6.58
C ALA A 34 9.38 -1.58 -6.28
N ALA A 35 10.54 -1.57 -5.63
CA ALA A 35 11.28 -0.35 -5.34
C ALA A 35 11.67 0.40 -6.63
N ARG A 36 12.09 -0.32 -7.67
CA ARG A 36 12.39 0.31 -8.98
C ARG A 36 11.16 0.94 -9.61
N LEU A 37 10.01 0.26 -9.54
CA LEU A 37 8.75 0.80 -10.06
C LEU A 37 8.37 2.08 -9.32
N VAL A 38 8.48 2.09 -7.99
CA VAL A 38 8.21 3.27 -7.16
C VAL A 38 9.14 4.42 -7.54
N GLU A 39 10.43 4.15 -7.64
CA GLU A 39 11.43 5.16 -8.03
C GLU A 39 11.08 5.76 -9.41
N ARG A 40 10.74 4.92 -10.37
CA ARG A 40 10.39 5.37 -11.72
C ARG A 40 9.16 6.28 -11.72
N ILE A 41 8.12 5.91 -10.94
CA ILE A 41 6.90 6.70 -10.82
C ILE A 41 7.18 8.05 -10.17
N HIS A 42 8.00 8.07 -9.11
CA HIS A 42 8.41 9.30 -8.43
C HIS A 42 9.25 10.21 -9.33
N GLN A 43 10.13 9.65 -10.17
CA GLN A 43 10.89 10.43 -11.16
C GLN A 43 9.98 11.16 -12.16
N ALA A 44 8.81 10.61 -12.43
CA ALA A 44 7.80 11.27 -13.24
C ALA A 44 6.91 12.26 -12.45
N GLY A 45 7.20 12.49 -11.18
CA GLY A 45 6.43 13.38 -10.31
C GLY A 45 5.04 12.86 -9.95
N ARG A 46 4.86 11.55 -9.93
CA ARG A 46 3.56 10.92 -9.64
C ARG A 46 3.59 10.16 -8.33
N LEU A 47 2.39 9.89 -7.78
CA LEU A 47 2.22 9.19 -6.51
C LEU A 47 2.14 7.67 -6.70
N VAL A 48 2.50 6.94 -5.64
CA VAL A 48 2.36 5.49 -5.60
C VAL A 48 1.46 5.08 -4.45
N MET A 49 0.46 4.27 -4.75
CA MET A 49 -0.38 3.60 -3.76
C MET A 49 0.01 2.12 -3.69
N GLY A 50 0.50 1.70 -2.52
CA GLY A 50 0.77 0.29 -2.25
C GLY A 50 -0.47 -0.41 -1.73
N THR A 51 -0.83 -1.56 -2.32
CA THR A 51 -2.07 -2.24 -1.97
C THR A 51 -1.84 -3.52 -1.18
N ILE A 52 -2.68 -3.74 -0.18
CA ILE A 52 -2.83 -4.97 0.56
C ILE A 52 -4.23 -5.50 0.27
N GLY A 53 -4.32 -6.29 -0.77
CA GLY A 53 -5.54 -6.96 -1.22
C GLY A 53 -5.29 -8.45 -1.41
N THR A 54 -6.02 -9.08 -2.32
CA THR A 54 -5.91 -10.53 -2.63
C THR A 54 -6.06 -11.42 -1.40
N SER A 55 -7.01 -11.07 -0.52
CA SER A 55 -7.29 -11.69 0.79
C SER A 55 -6.20 -11.47 1.85
N GLN A 56 -5.10 -10.81 1.53
CA GLN A 56 -4.05 -10.49 2.51
C GLN A 56 -4.47 -9.39 3.50
N GLU A 57 -5.50 -8.63 3.21
CA GLU A 57 -6.12 -7.66 4.12
C GLU A 57 -6.67 -8.34 5.38
N GLY A 58 -6.99 -9.63 5.29
CA GLY A 58 -7.44 -10.47 6.41
C GLY A 58 -6.33 -11.33 7.03
N ALA A 59 -5.07 -11.09 6.69
CA ALA A 59 -3.95 -11.84 7.22
C ALA A 59 -3.71 -11.57 8.72
N SER A 60 -2.84 -12.37 9.33
CA SER A 60 -2.47 -12.19 10.73
C SER A 60 -1.78 -10.83 10.96
N PRO A 61 -1.83 -10.29 12.19
CA PRO A 61 -1.18 -9.02 12.53
C PRO A 61 0.28 -8.93 12.11
N SER A 62 1.05 -10.00 12.28
CA SER A 62 2.48 -10.02 11.90
C SER A 62 2.69 -9.88 10.38
N VAL A 63 1.80 -10.44 9.58
CA VAL A 63 1.85 -10.29 8.11
C VAL A 63 1.53 -8.86 7.72
N ILE A 64 0.52 -8.25 8.32
CA ILE A 64 0.16 -6.85 8.07
C ILE A 64 1.31 -5.91 8.44
N GLU A 65 1.96 -6.13 9.56
CA GLU A 65 3.14 -5.35 9.97
C GLU A 65 4.28 -5.46 8.94
N GLN A 66 4.57 -6.66 8.47
CA GLN A 66 5.58 -6.88 7.44
C GLN A 66 5.25 -6.18 6.13
N LEU A 67 4.01 -6.31 5.66
CA LEU A 67 3.55 -5.64 4.44
C LEU A 67 3.62 -4.12 4.57
N ALA A 68 3.21 -3.58 5.72
CA ALA A 68 3.29 -2.15 6.02
C ALA A 68 4.73 -1.63 5.96
N LEU A 69 5.65 -2.32 6.61
CA LEU A 69 7.07 -1.96 6.62
C LEU A 69 7.71 -2.11 5.23
N THR A 70 7.32 -3.13 4.48
CA THR A 70 7.77 -3.29 3.09
C THR A 70 7.34 -2.09 2.25
N GLY A 71 6.08 -1.71 2.31
CA GLY A 71 5.58 -0.53 1.60
C GLY A 71 6.32 0.75 1.99
N LYS A 72 6.60 0.91 3.29
CA LYS A 72 7.38 2.04 3.78
C LYS A 72 8.82 2.03 3.26
N ARG A 73 9.47 0.86 3.24
CA ARG A 73 10.86 0.74 2.72
C ARG A 73 10.96 1.06 1.24
N ILE A 74 10.01 0.59 0.43
CA ILE A 74 10.02 0.89 -1.01
C ILE A 74 9.52 2.30 -1.35
N GLY A 75 8.95 3.01 -0.39
CA GLY A 75 8.63 4.43 -0.53
C GLY A 75 7.24 4.75 -1.08
N VAL A 76 6.23 3.87 -0.89
CA VAL A 76 4.87 4.21 -1.30
C VAL A 76 4.34 5.43 -0.54
N ASP A 77 3.56 6.26 -1.21
CA ASP A 77 2.98 7.47 -0.64
C ASP A 77 1.68 7.20 0.11
N LEU A 78 0.92 6.23 -0.37
CA LEU A 78 -0.40 5.88 0.13
C LEU A 78 -0.50 4.37 0.31
N PHE A 79 -1.31 3.95 1.26
CA PHE A 79 -1.65 2.54 1.45
C PHE A 79 -3.14 2.33 1.20
N GLN A 80 -3.46 1.29 0.46
CA GLN A 80 -4.80 0.74 0.36
C GLN A 80 -4.80 -0.61 1.07
N ILE A 81 -5.74 -0.83 1.96
CA ILE A 81 -5.97 -2.12 2.60
C ILE A 81 -7.42 -2.50 2.44
N GLY A 82 -7.66 -3.63 1.82
CA GLY A 82 -8.99 -4.12 1.49
C GLY A 82 -8.97 -4.90 0.20
N ASP A 83 -10.09 -5.52 -0.11
CA ASP A 83 -10.29 -6.19 -1.38
C ASP A 83 -11.56 -5.64 -2.02
N ALA A 84 -11.48 -5.21 -3.27
CA ALA A 84 -12.63 -4.78 -4.05
C ALA A 84 -13.57 -5.95 -4.42
N GLY A 85 -13.21 -7.16 -4.05
CA GLY A 85 -13.98 -8.36 -4.31
C GLY A 85 -15.22 -8.47 -3.42
N PHE A 86 -15.33 -9.58 -2.71
CA PHE A 86 -16.58 -10.02 -2.11
C PHE A 86 -17.11 -9.12 -0.98
N THR A 87 -16.25 -8.61 -0.10
CA THR A 87 -16.64 -7.76 1.03
C THR A 87 -16.10 -6.33 0.93
N GLY A 88 -15.00 -6.13 0.23
CA GLY A 88 -14.36 -4.83 0.05
C GLY A 88 -13.78 -4.20 1.32
N ILE A 89 -13.95 -4.81 2.47
CA ILE A 89 -13.64 -4.21 3.77
C ILE A 89 -12.52 -4.99 4.46
N ALA A 90 -11.49 -4.26 4.90
CA ALA A 90 -10.47 -4.82 5.76
C ALA A 90 -10.97 -4.94 7.21
N PHE A 91 -10.40 -5.87 7.95
CA PHE A 91 -10.65 -5.94 9.38
C PHE A 91 -10.15 -4.66 10.08
N PRO A 92 -10.97 -4.03 10.93
CA PRO A 92 -10.57 -2.78 11.62
C PRO A 92 -9.27 -2.92 12.40
N GLU A 93 -9.03 -4.08 13.01
CA GLU A 93 -7.79 -4.39 13.72
C GLU A 93 -6.57 -4.28 12.82
N ASN A 94 -6.68 -4.77 11.58
CA ASN A 94 -5.60 -4.74 10.60
C ASN A 94 -5.34 -3.33 10.07
N ILE A 95 -6.37 -2.51 9.92
CA ILE A 95 -6.22 -1.08 9.60
C ILE A 95 -5.44 -0.37 10.71
N TYR A 96 -5.78 -0.65 11.96
CA TYR A 96 -5.10 -0.10 13.13
C TYR A 96 -3.63 -0.52 13.19
N ILE A 97 -3.36 -1.82 12.99
CA ILE A 97 -2.01 -2.37 12.98
C ILE A 97 -1.17 -1.75 11.85
N LEU A 98 -1.71 -1.65 10.64
CA LEU A 98 -1.08 -0.97 9.52
C LEU A 98 -0.69 0.46 9.90
N SER A 99 -1.62 1.20 10.46
CA SER A 99 -1.42 2.59 10.86
C SER A 99 -0.30 2.73 11.89
N ILE A 100 -0.28 1.88 12.91
CA ILE A 100 0.79 1.88 13.92
C ILE A 100 2.14 1.54 13.32
N ALA A 101 2.20 0.55 12.44
CA ALA A 101 3.44 0.12 11.81
C ALA A 101 4.09 1.22 10.98
N ILE A 102 3.32 1.98 10.21
CA ILE A 102 3.86 3.01 9.31
C ILE A 102 4.11 4.35 9.98
N ARG A 103 3.37 4.73 11.02
CA ARG A 103 3.42 6.07 11.61
C ARG A 103 3.37 6.14 13.14
N GLY A 104 3.32 4.99 13.82
CA GLY A 104 3.35 4.89 15.28
C GLY A 104 2.03 5.26 15.97
N ARG A 105 1.97 4.97 17.27
CA ARG A 105 0.76 5.17 18.09
C ARG A 105 0.36 6.63 18.19
N ARG A 106 1.32 7.53 18.39
CA ARG A 106 1.03 8.96 18.57
C ARG A 106 0.25 9.54 17.40
N HIS A 107 0.71 9.34 16.17
CA HIS A 107 0.04 9.80 14.97
C HIS A 107 -1.29 9.10 14.75
N THR A 108 -1.34 7.80 14.96
CA THR A 108 -2.55 7.00 14.82
C THR A 108 -3.64 7.49 15.76
N TRP A 109 -3.32 7.66 17.04
CA TRP A 109 -4.29 8.13 18.05
C TRP A 109 -4.74 9.57 17.79
N ARG A 110 -3.85 10.43 17.34
CA ARG A 110 -4.20 11.80 16.93
C ARG A 110 -5.25 11.80 15.82
N ARG A 111 -5.04 10.98 14.79
CA ARG A 111 -5.99 10.89 13.68
C ARG A 111 -7.33 10.31 14.12
N MET A 112 -7.31 9.31 14.98
CA MET A 112 -8.54 8.74 15.54
C MET A 112 -9.29 9.76 16.39
N ALA A 113 -8.59 10.50 17.24
CA ALA A 113 -9.18 11.54 18.09
C ALA A 113 -9.74 12.73 17.28
N ALA A 114 -9.20 12.99 16.12
CA ALA A 114 -9.67 14.04 15.22
C ALA A 114 -10.90 13.64 14.39
N SER A 115 -11.31 12.37 14.47
CA SER A 115 -12.49 11.89 13.74
C SER A 115 -13.76 12.51 14.30
N PRO A 116 -14.69 12.97 13.43
CA PRO A 116 -15.99 13.45 13.88
C PRO A 116 -16.88 12.33 14.46
N TYR A 117 -16.52 11.09 14.22
CA TYR A 117 -17.27 9.90 14.67
C TYR A 117 -16.63 9.17 15.86
N ARG A 118 -15.71 9.82 16.55
CA ARG A 118 -15.09 9.24 17.75
C ARG A 118 -16.06 9.11 18.93
#